data_8d7c7dbc4703270108bf65a102eb443d
#
_entry.id   8d7c7dbc4703270108bf65a102eb443d
#
_cell.length_a   1.000
_cell.length_b   1.000
_cell.length_c   1.000
_cell.angle_alpha   90.00
_cell.angle_beta   90.00
_cell.angle_gamma   90.00
#
_symmetry.space_group_name_H-M   'P 1'
#
loop_
_entity.id
_entity.type
_entity.pdbx_description
1 polymer ?
#
loop_
_entity_poly.entity_id
_entity_poly.type
_entity_poly.pdbx_seq_one_letter_code
_entity_poly.pdbx_strand_id
1 'polypeptide(L)'
;MSTPNNNPKGILFILIAMMVFSVQDGIMKHIYNFVSLYEIYLIRTVISFVLILMFLIITKQPIVFKTQYPLLTITRVILFFFGFSSFYVSLTVLPLGTATALFFVTPFLITIFAHFFLKEEIGVRRWSAIVVGFIGVYITLNPDFSNFNYLSLLPILCALCYSLSMIIIKK
;
A
#
# COMPACT_ATOMS: atom_id res chain seq x y z
N MET A 1 16.26 -6.02 28.78
CA MET A 1 15.66 -4.67 28.93
C MET A 1 14.47 -4.59 28.00
N SER A 2 13.25 -4.67 28.52
CA SER A 2 12.02 -4.49 27.76
C SER A 2 11.89 -3.02 27.38
N THR A 3 12.00 -2.70 26.09
CA THR A 3 11.66 -1.37 25.58
C THR A 3 10.23 -1.02 25.99
N PRO A 4 9.97 0.19 26.48
CA PRO A 4 8.62 0.57 26.85
C PRO A 4 7.71 0.47 25.64
N ASN A 5 6.59 -0.25 25.85
CA ASN A 5 5.64 -0.56 24.78
C ASN A 5 4.89 0.73 24.37
N ASN A 6 5.44 1.47 23.42
CA ASN A 6 4.88 2.73 22.90
C ASN A 6 3.76 2.50 21.87
N ASN A 7 2.97 1.42 22.06
CA ASN A 7 1.85 1.05 21.18
C ASN A 7 0.90 2.23 20.84
N PRO A 8 0.47 3.09 21.80
CA PRO A 8 -0.48 4.16 21.47
C PRO A 8 0.12 5.23 20.54
N LYS A 9 1.40 5.55 20.69
CA LYS A 9 2.10 6.48 19.77
C LYS A 9 2.23 5.88 18.37
N GLY A 10 2.57 4.60 18.27
CA GLY A 10 2.63 3.89 16.99
C GLY A 10 1.28 3.88 16.27
N ILE A 11 0.19 3.61 16.99
CA ILE A 11 -1.17 3.64 16.46
C ILE A 11 -1.51 5.05 15.95
N LEU A 12 -1.21 6.09 16.72
CA LEU A 12 -1.46 7.47 16.32
C LEU A 12 -0.73 7.84 15.02
N PHE A 13 0.55 7.48 14.89
CA PHE A 13 1.32 7.73 13.67
C PHE A 13 0.74 6.99 12.46
N ILE A 14 0.29 5.75 12.64
CA ILE A 14 -0.36 4.99 11.56
C ILE A 14 -1.67 5.68 11.14
N LEU A 15 -2.50 6.13 12.07
CA LEU A 15 -3.75 6.82 11.77
C LEU A 15 -3.49 8.13 11.00
N ILE A 16 -2.52 8.93 11.41
CA ILE A 16 -2.12 10.15 10.69
C ILE A 16 -1.64 9.80 9.28
N ALA A 17 -0.79 8.79 9.13
CA ALA A 17 -0.31 8.36 7.82
C ALA A 17 -1.47 7.92 6.90
N MET A 18 -2.45 7.17 7.42
CA MET A 18 -3.62 6.75 6.66
C MET A 18 -4.51 7.92 6.24
N MET A 19 -4.68 8.93 7.10
CA MET A 19 -5.37 10.17 6.73
C MET A 19 -4.67 10.90 5.59
N VAL A 20 -3.35 11.04 5.65
CA VAL A 20 -2.54 11.67 4.59
C VAL A 20 -2.67 10.89 3.27
N PHE A 21 -2.61 9.56 3.32
CA PHE A 21 -2.82 8.73 2.13
C PHE A 21 -4.22 8.90 1.53
N SER A 22 -5.26 8.95 2.37
CA SER A 22 -6.63 9.14 1.88
C SER A 22 -6.82 10.48 1.18
N VAL A 23 -6.26 11.56 1.73
CA VAL A 23 -6.27 12.89 1.09
C VAL A 23 -5.50 12.85 -0.23
N GLN A 24 -4.31 12.22 -0.24
CA GLN A 24 -3.50 12.06 -1.44
C GLN A 24 -4.27 11.32 -2.55
N ASP A 25 -4.94 10.21 -2.23
CA ASP A 25 -5.70 9.44 -3.22
C ASP A 25 -6.89 10.23 -3.78
N GLY A 26 -7.56 11.03 -2.94
CA GLY A 26 -8.61 11.96 -3.37
C GLY A 26 -8.09 13.02 -4.34
N ILE A 27 -6.95 13.64 -4.04
CA ILE A 27 -6.28 14.61 -4.91
C ILE A 27 -5.88 13.94 -6.24
N MET A 28 -5.29 12.76 -6.19
CA MET A 28 -4.89 12.01 -7.37
C MET A 28 -6.08 11.70 -8.27
N LYS A 29 -7.20 11.27 -7.70
CA LYS A 29 -8.44 11.02 -8.46
C LYS A 29 -8.94 12.27 -9.18
N HIS A 30 -8.80 13.44 -8.58
CA HIS A 30 -9.21 14.71 -9.19
C HIS A 30 -8.26 15.12 -10.33
N ILE A 31 -6.96 15.07 -10.09
CA ILE A 31 -5.92 15.50 -11.03
C ILE A 31 -5.83 14.57 -12.24
N TYR A 32 -6.12 13.28 -12.06
CA TYR A 32 -6.02 12.27 -13.11
C TYR A 32 -6.81 12.59 -14.39
N ASN A 33 -7.87 13.39 -14.28
CA ASN A 33 -8.67 13.81 -15.44
C ASN A 33 -8.00 14.90 -16.28
N PHE A 34 -6.97 15.57 -15.76
CA PHE A 34 -6.33 16.73 -16.37
C PHE A 34 -4.88 16.49 -16.80
N VAL A 35 -4.21 15.53 -16.16
CA VAL A 35 -2.76 15.31 -16.31
C VAL A 35 -2.50 13.82 -16.54
N SER A 36 -1.51 13.51 -17.39
CA SER A 36 -1.18 12.12 -17.67
C SER A 36 -0.58 11.42 -16.45
N LEU A 37 -0.82 10.12 -16.33
CA LEU A 37 -0.33 9.31 -15.22
C LEU A 37 1.20 9.39 -15.05
N TYR A 38 1.93 9.44 -16.16
CA TYR A 38 3.40 9.55 -16.16
C TYR A 38 3.89 10.87 -15.58
N GLU A 39 3.24 11.98 -15.91
CA GLU A 39 3.59 13.31 -15.39
C GLU A 39 3.36 13.36 -13.87
N ILE A 40 2.25 12.82 -13.40
CA ILE A 40 1.94 12.76 -11.98
C ILE A 40 3.01 11.93 -11.23
N TYR A 41 3.38 10.76 -11.76
CA TYR A 41 4.44 9.94 -11.16
C TYR A 41 5.79 10.63 -11.15
N LEU A 42 6.16 11.32 -12.23
CA LEU A 42 7.40 12.06 -12.33
C LEU A 42 7.47 13.17 -11.28
N ILE A 43 6.46 14.03 -11.24
CA ILE A 43 6.39 15.15 -10.29
C ILE A 43 6.43 14.63 -8.85
N ARG A 44 5.62 13.61 -8.53
CA ARG A 44 5.60 12.99 -7.20
C ARG A 44 6.95 12.42 -6.80
N THR A 45 7.63 11.72 -7.71
CA THR A 45 8.93 11.10 -7.45
C THR A 45 9.99 12.17 -7.20
N VAL A 46 10.01 13.23 -8.01
CA VAL A 46 10.95 14.34 -7.84
C VAL A 46 10.72 15.05 -6.51
N ILE A 47 9.47 15.39 -6.19
CA ILE A 47 9.13 16.04 -4.91
C ILE A 47 9.55 15.15 -3.73
N SER A 48 9.20 13.86 -3.76
CA SER A 48 9.55 12.92 -2.70
C SER A 48 11.07 12.77 -2.55
N PHE A 49 11.80 12.72 -3.65
CA PHE A 49 13.25 12.64 -3.65
C PHE A 49 13.89 13.87 -3.02
N VAL A 50 13.45 15.07 -3.39
CA VAL A 50 13.94 16.34 -2.83
C VAL A 50 13.64 16.42 -1.33
N LEU A 51 12.43 16.05 -0.91
CA LEU A 51 12.05 16.07 0.51
C LEU A 51 12.87 15.07 1.34
N ILE A 52 13.13 13.88 0.82
CA ILE A 52 13.97 12.89 1.51
C ILE A 52 15.40 13.38 1.61
N LEU A 53 15.98 13.95 0.54
CA LEU A 53 17.31 14.53 0.58
C LEU A 53 17.41 15.66 1.59
N MET A 54 16.45 16.58 1.60
CA MET A 54 16.38 17.67 2.55
C MET A 54 16.31 17.15 4.00
N PHE A 55 15.48 16.14 4.25
CA PHE A 55 15.38 15.50 5.54
C PHE A 55 16.70 14.87 5.99
N LEU A 56 17.39 14.13 5.10
CA LEU A 56 18.68 13.50 5.41
C LEU A 56 19.76 14.54 5.72
N ILE A 57 19.80 15.64 4.97
CA ILE A 57 20.75 16.75 5.20
C ILE A 57 20.49 17.42 6.55
N ILE A 58 19.22 17.73 6.87
CA ILE A 58 18.85 18.39 8.12
C ILE A 58 19.14 17.49 9.33
N THR A 59 18.83 16.21 9.22
CA THR A 59 19.03 15.25 10.32
C THR A 59 20.46 14.71 10.39
N LYS A 60 21.35 15.12 9.47
CA LYS A 60 22.74 14.65 9.36
C LYS A 60 22.85 13.12 9.35
N GLN A 61 21.85 12.44 8.81
CA GLN A 61 21.86 10.98 8.70
C GLN A 61 22.80 10.55 7.56
N PRO A 62 23.62 9.51 7.76
CA PRO A 62 24.51 9.03 6.71
C PRO A 62 23.68 8.42 5.57
N ILE A 63 23.98 8.82 4.33
CA ILE A 63 23.40 8.20 3.14
C ILE A 63 24.11 6.88 2.91
N VAL A 64 23.48 5.78 3.30
CA VAL A 64 24.03 4.43 3.13
C VAL A 64 23.38 3.75 1.92
N PHE A 65 24.13 3.58 0.85
CA PHE A 65 23.70 2.86 -0.36
C PHE A 65 23.90 1.35 -0.27
N LYS A 66 24.64 0.88 0.75
CA LYS A 66 24.97 -0.55 0.88
C LYS A 66 23.82 -1.26 1.61
N THR A 67 23.13 -2.14 0.91
CA THR A 67 22.13 -3.06 1.51
C THR A 67 22.70 -4.49 1.57
N GLN A 68 22.28 -5.25 2.58
CA GLN A 68 22.68 -6.65 2.72
C GLN A 68 22.04 -7.54 1.64
N TYR A 69 20.86 -7.17 1.16
CA TYR A 69 20.07 -7.96 0.18
C TYR A 69 19.62 -7.09 -1.00
N PRO A 70 20.55 -6.74 -1.92
CA PRO A 70 20.22 -5.82 -3.02
C PRO A 70 19.12 -6.36 -3.94
N LEU A 71 19.13 -7.66 -4.22
CA LEU A 71 18.14 -8.30 -5.09
C LEU A 71 16.73 -8.20 -4.50
N LEU A 72 16.57 -8.45 -3.21
CA LEU A 72 15.27 -8.33 -2.53
C LEU A 72 14.77 -6.87 -2.54
N THR A 73 15.68 -5.91 -2.34
CA THR A 73 15.35 -4.48 -2.39
C THR A 73 14.88 -4.07 -3.79
N ILE A 74 15.57 -4.50 -4.84
CA ILE A 74 15.18 -4.22 -6.24
C ILE A 74 13.82 -4.85 -6.54
N THR A 75 13.63 -6.12 -6.20
CA THR A 75 12.35 -6.83 -6.40
C THR A 75 11.20 -6.08 -5.71
N ARG A 76 11.42 -5.60 -4.50
CA ARG A 76 10.45 -4.80 -3.77
C ARG A 76 10.07 -3.51 -4.50
N VAL A 77 11.07 -2.77 -4.99
CA VAL A 77 10.84 -1.51 -5.73
C VAL A 77 10.02 -1.79 -7.00
N ILE A 78 10.35 -2.85 -7.73
CA ILE A 78 9.62 -3.27 -8.92
C ILE A 78 8.17 -3.62 -8.58
N LEU A 79 7.94 -4.42 -7.53
CA LEU A 79 6.59 -4.77 -7.08
C LEU A 79 5.78 -3.54 -6.68
N PHE A 80 6.38 -2.59 -5.97
CA PHE A 80 5.71 -1.33 -5.62
C PHE A 80 5.35 -0.52 -6.85
N PHE A 81 6.28 -0.37 -7.78
CA PHE A 81 6.05 0.40 -9.00
C PHE A 81 4.90 -0.18 -9.82
N PHE A 82 4.94 -1.48 -10.12
CA PHE A 82 3.88 -2.13 -10.90
C PHE A 82 2.55 -2.18 -10.13
N GLY A 83 2.59 -2.45 -8.84
CA GLY A 83 1.39 -2.50 -8.00
C GLY A 83 0.66 -1.17 -7.98
N PHE A 84 1.34 -0.08 -7.61
CA PHE A 84 0.71 1.24 -7.56
C PHE A 84 0.33 1.78 -8.94
N SER A 85 1.12 1.49 -9.99
CA SER A 85 0.73 1.83 -11.36
C SER A 85 -0.58 1.14 -11.75
N SER A 86 -0.75 -0.14 -11.43
CA SER A 86 -2.00 -0.87 -11.67
C SER A 86 -3.18 -0.23 -10.93
N PHE A 87 -2.98 0.14 -9.65
CA PHE A 87 -4.03 0.79 -8.87
C PHE A 87 -4.49 2.10 -9.50
N TYR A 88 -3.55 2.97 -9.87
CA TYR A 88 -3.89 4.25 -10.48
C TYR A 88 -4.51 4.11 -11.87
N VAL A 89 -4.06 3.13 -12.67
CA VAL A 89 -4.72 2.81 -13.95
C VAL A 89 -6.17 2.37 -13.72
N SER A 90 -6.47 1.63 -12.67
CA SER A 90 -7.85 1.23 -12.37
C SER A 90 -8.78 2.42 -12.08
N LEU A 91 -8.25 3.52 -11.56
CA LEU A 91 -9.02 4.73 -11.25
C LEU A 91 -9.53 5.46 -12.49
N THR A 92 -9.04 5.12 -13.69
CA THR A 92 -9.59 5.65 -14.95
C THR A 92 -11.01 5.17 -15.20
N VAL A 93 -11.33 3.95 -14.72
CA VAL A 93 -12.60 3.27 -14.99
C VAL A 93 -13.42 3.08 -13.73
N LEU A 94 -12.74 2.85 -12.58
CA LEU A 94 -13.40 2.57 -11.33
C LEU A 94 -13.55 3.82 -10.45
N PRO A 95 -14.68 3.95 -9.72
CA PRO A 95 -14.77 4.87 -8.61
C PRO A 95 -13.70 4.55 -7.56
N LEU A 96 -13.15 5.58 -6.91
CA LEU A 96 -12.12 5.43 -5.87
C LEU A 96 -12.55 4.45 -4.77
N GLY A 97 -13.82 4.54 -4.33
CA GLY A 97 -14.36 3.65 -3.31
C GLY A 97 -14.29 2.18 -3.72
N THR A 98 -14.70 1.86 -4.95
CA THR A 98 -14.67 0.47 -5.46
C THR A 98 -13.23 -0.05 -5.60
N ALA A 99 -12.31 0.77 -6.14
CA ALA A 99 -10.91 0.41 -6.24
C ALA A 99 -10.28 0.16 -4.86
N THR A 100 -10.58 1.01 -3.89
CA THR A 100 -10.13 0.87 -2.51
C THR A 100 -10.71 -0.38 -1.85
N ALA A 101 -12.00 -0.68 -2.07
CA ALA A 101 -12.64 -1.90 -1.57
C ALA A 101 -11.91 -3.16 -2.05
N LEU A 102 -11.60 -3.21 -3.34
CA LEU A 102 -10.86 -4.33 -3.91
C LEU A 102 -9.44 -4.43 -3.36
N PHE A 103 -8.79 -3.29 -3.10
CA PHE A 103 -7.47 -3.25 -2.48
C PHE A 103 -7.48 -3.73 -1.01
N PHE A 104 -8.60 -3.64 -0.30
CA PHE A 104 -8.74 -4.16 1.08
C PHE A 104 -8.61 -5.68 1.20
N VAL A 105 -8.48 -6.41 0.12
CA VAL A 105 -8.06 -7.82 0.14
C VAL A 105 -6.59 -7.98 0.64
N THR A 106 -5.82 -6.89 0.65
CA THR A 106 -4.41 -6.85 1.06
C THR A 106 -4.11 -7.50 2.42
N PRO A 107 -4.80 -7.19 3.53
CA PRO A 107 -4.52 -7.82 4.82
C PRO A 107 -4.71 -9.34 4.81
N PHE A 108 -5.67 -9.82 4.01
CA PHE A 108 -5.91 -11.25 3.81
C PHE A 108 -4.72 -11.90 3.09
N LEU A 109 -4.25 -11.29 1.98
CA LEU A 109 -3.10 -11.76 1.23
C LEU A 109 -1.81 -11.74 2.04
N ILE A 110 -1.56 -10.66 2.82
CA ILE A 110 -0.40 -10.58 3.72
C ILE A 110 -0.44 -11.74 4.72
N THR A 111 -1.61 -12.05 5.26
CA THR A 111 -1.77 -13.12 6.23
C THR A 111 -1.49 -14.48 5.62
N ILE A 112 -2.05 -14.75 4.42
CA ILE A 112 -1.77 -15.98 3.67
C ILE A 112 -0.27 -16.10 3.38
N PHE A 113 0.34 -15.05 2.83
CA PHE A 113 1.76 -15.09 2.46
C PHE A 113 2.67 -15.20 3.69
N ALA A 114 2.32 -14.58 4.83
CA ALA A 114 3.06 -14.74 6.07
C ALA A 114 3.04 -16.21 6.54
N HIS A 115 1.91 -16.88 6.43
CA HIS A 115 1.82 -18.30 6.74
C HIS A 115 2.71 -19.16 5.83
N PHE A 116 2.59 -18.98 4.50
CA PHE A 116 3.32 -19.81 3.55
C PHE A 116 4.82 -19.49 3.47
N PHE A 117 5.20 -18.22 3.42
CA PHE A 117 6.60 -17.82 3.21
C PHE A 117 7.41 -17.67 4.50
N LEU A 118 6.76 -17.24 5.59
CA LEU A 118 7.42 -17.02 6.88
C LEU A 118 7.14 -18.15 7.89
N LYS A 119 6.28 -19.12 7.52
CA LYS A 119 5.84 -20.21 8.39
C LYS A 119 5.27 -19.71 9.73
N GLU A 120 4.65 -18.52 9.73
CA GLU A 120 3.98 -17.97 10.92
C GLU A 120 2.72 -18.77 11.23
N GLU A 121 2.53 -19.13 12.48
CA GLU A 121 1.27 -19.67 12.96
C GLU A 121 0.26 -18.55 13.14
N ILE A 122 -0.82 -18.60 12.38
CA ILE A 122 -1.85 -17.57 12.39
C ILE A 122 -3.02 -18.05 13.22
N GLY A 123 -3.21 -17.43 14.39
CA GLY A 123 -4.32 -17.73 15.27
C GLY A 123 -5.68 -17.34 14.68
N VAL A 124 -6.73 -18.07 15.05
CA VAL A 124 -8.12 -17.85 14.64
C VAL A 124 -8.57 -16.40 14.87
N ARG A 125 -8.08 -15.77 15.93
CA ARG A 125 -8.38 -14.36 16.25
C ARG A 125 -7.97 -13.38 15.16
N ARG A 126 -6.84 -13.64 14.49
CA ARG A 126 -6.36 -12.79 13.37
C ARG A 126 -7.21 -13.02 12.12
N TRP A 127 -7.56 -14.25 11.83
CA TRP A 127 -8.46 -14.61 10.75
C TRP A 127 -9.85 -13.98 10.91
N SER A 128 -10.45 -14.11 12.09
CA SER A 128 -11.76 -13.51 12.35
C SER A 128 -11.77 -12.00 12.20
N ALA A 129 -10.73 -11.31 12.70
CA ALA A 129 -10.62 -9.86 12.55
C ALA A 129 -10.55 -9.42 11.08
N ILE A 130 -9.82 -10.17 10.23
CA ILE A 130 -9.71 -9.87 8.79
C ILE A 130 -11.06 -10.07 8.10
N VAL A 131 -11.76 -11.17 8.38
CA VAL A 131 -13.07 -11.47 7.79
C VAL A 131 -14.09 -10.40 8.19
N VAL A 132 -14.15 -10.04 9.48
CA VAL A 132 -15.07 -9.00 9.96
C VAL A 132 -14.76 -7.64 9.32
N GLY A 133 -13.46 -7.29 9.22
CA GLY A 133 -13.03 -6.06 8.56
C GLY A 133 -13.43 -6.04 7.07
N PHE A 134 -13.27 -7.14 6.35
CA PHE A 134 -13.65 -7.27 4.95
C PHE A 134 -15.17 -7.13 4.75
N ILE A 135 -15.97 -7.76 5.62
CA ILE A 135 -17.43 -7.63 5.61
C ILE A 135 -17.83 -6.16 5.85
N GLY A 136 -17.21 -5.47 6.80
CA GLY A 136 -17.44 -4.06 7.07
C GLY A 136 -17.17 -3.17 5.85
N VAL A 137 -16.05 -3.40 5.18
CA VAL A 137 -15.70 -2.69 3.94
C VAL A 137 -16.72 -2.97 2.83
N TYR A 138 -17.10 -4.23 2.64
CA TYR A 138 -18.08 -4.62 1.63
C TYR A 138 -19.44 -3.92 1.85
N ILE A 139 -19.94 -3.89 3.08
CA ILE A 139 -21.20 -3.22 3.43
C ILE A 139 -21.10 -1.70 3.21
N THR A 140 -20.00 -1.08 3.64
CA THR A 140 -19.81 0.38 3.56
C THR A 140 -19.68 0.88 2.13
N LEU A 141 -18.97 0.16 1.29
CA LEU A 141 -18.66 0.59 -0.06
C LEU A 141 -19.71 0.13 -1.08
N ASN A 142 -20.53 -0.86 -0.73
CA ASN A 142 -21.57 -1.42 -1.60
C ASN A 142 -21.11 -1.49 -3.08
N PRO A 143 -20.02 -2.22 -3.38
CA PRO A 143 -19.39 -2.17 -4.69
C PRO A 143 -20.38 -2.66 -5.76
N ASP A 144 -20.58 -1.86 -6.80
CA ASP A 144 -21.40 -2.23 -7.94
C ASP A 144 -20.60 -3.12 -8.90
N PHE A 145 -20.95 -4.40 -8.95
CA PHE A 145 -20.34 -5.38 -9.85
C PHE A 145 -21.15 -5.60 -11.13
N SER A 146 -22.23 -4.84 -11.36
CA SER A 146 -23.09 -5.02 -12.53
C SER A 146 -22.36 -4.75 -13.85
N ASN A 147 -21.35 -3.89 -13.84
CA ASN A 147 -20.50 -3.55 -14.98
C ASN A 147 -19.05 -4.05 -14.78
N PHE A 148 -18.87 -5.37 -14.69
CA PHE A 148 -17.53 -5.95 -14.52
C PHE A 148 -16.65 -5.65 -15.73
N ASN A 149 -15.56 -4.92 -15.51
CA ASN A 149 -14.51 -4.67 -16.49
C ASN A 149 -13.21 -5.37 -16.04
N TYR A 150 -12.43 -5.89 -16.99
CA TYR A 150 -11.13 -6.52 -16.69
C TYR A 150 -10.19 -5.59 -15.91
N LEU A 151 -10.31 -4.27 -16.09
CA LEU A 151 -9.57 -3.28 -15.31
C LEU A 151 -9.93 -3.29 -13.81
N SER A 152 -11.05 -3.89 -13.42
CA SER A 152 -11.43 -4.11 -12.02
C SER A 152 -10.51 -5.11 -11.31
N LEU A 153 -9.73 -5.89 -12.03
CA LEU A 153 -8.72 -6.79 -11.46
C LEU A 153 -7.42 -6.07 -11.07
N LEU A 154 -7.17 -4.87 -11.58
CA LEU A 154 -5.94 -4.13 -11.33
C LEU A 154 -5.71 -3.76 -9.84
N PRO A 155 -6.72 -3.35 -9.04
CA PRO A 155 -6.55 -3.15 -7.61
C PRO A 155 -6.18 -4.43 -6.86
N ILE A 156 -6.68 -5.59 -7.31
CA ILE A 156 -6.31 -6.89 -6.74
C ILE A 156 -4.86 -7.23 -7.08
N LEU A 157 -4.41 -6.94 -8.30
CA LEU A 157 -3.01 -7.08 -8.70
C LEU A 157 -2.10 -6.17 -7.84
N CYS A 158 -2.55 -4.93 -7.58
CA CYS A 158 -1.85 -4.03 -6.66
C CYS A 158 -1.75 -4.66 -5.25
N ALA A 159 -2.84 -5.19 -4.73
CA ALA A 159 -2.88 -5.84 -3.43
C ALA A 159 -1.93 -7.04 -3.34
N LEU A 160 -1.82 -7.83 -4.41
CA LEU A 160 -0.85 -8.93 -4.51
C LEU A 160 0.59 -8.44 -4.48
N CYS A 161 0.94 -7.47 -5.33
CA CYS A 161 2.28 -6.89 -5.40
C CYS A 161 2.67 -6.24 -4.06
N TYR A 162 1.77 -5.49 -3.46
CA TYR A 162 1.97 -4.87 -2.16
C TYR A 162 2.20 -5.90 -1.06
N SER A 163 1.36 -6.95 -1.02
CA SER A 163 1.46 -8.01 -0.01
C SER A 163 2.78 -8.78 -0.12
N LEU A 164 3.21 -9.12 -1.33
CA LEU A 164 4.53 -9.74 -1.57
C LEU A 164 5.67 -8.83 -1.11
N SER A 165 5.59 -7.54 -1.43
CA SER A 165 6.57 -6.55 -0.99
C SER A 165 6.69 -6.46 0.54
N MET A 166 5.56 -6.57 1.26
CA MET A 166 5.56 -6.57 2.73
C MET A 166 6.21 -7.83 3.33
N ILE A 167 6.06 -8.97 2.69
CA ILE A 167 6.73 -10.21 3.12
C ILE A 167 8.24 -10.15 2.93
N ILE A 168 8.70 -9.52 1.84
CA ILE A 168 10.14 -9.35 1.57
C ILE A 168 10.84 -8.54 2.68
N ILE A 169 10.17 -7.57 3.30
CA ILE A 169 10.74 -6.78 4.40
C ILE A 169 10.95 -7.62 5.66
N LYS A 170 10.10 -8.62 5.87
CA LYS A 170 10.12 -9.43 7.09
C LYS A 170 11.16 -10.56 7.05
N LYS A 171 11.73 -10.83 5.88
CA LYS A 171 12.75 -11.87 5.66
C LYS A 171 14.16 -11.32 5.76
#